data_2eb95841d164aee6896284e62d0c4b4b
#
_entry.id   2eb95841d164aee6896284e62d0c4b4b
#
_cell.length_a   1.000
_cell.length_b   1.000
_cell.length_c   1.000
_cell.angle_alpha   90.00
_cell.angle_beta   90.00
_cell.angle_gamma   90.00
#
_symmetry.space_group_name_H-M   'P 1'
#
loop_
_entity.id
_entity.type
_entity.pdbx_description
1 polymer ?
#
loop_
_entity_poly.entity_id
_entity_poly.type
_entity_poly.pdbx_seq_one_letter_code
_entity_poly.pdbx_strand_id
1 'polypeptide(L)'
;RQIEVFKTPARIGTDNVDRQLPDTETLFPDTDGYYGLDTGPYLVTLNEIVNIPNNLMALARPRSSLLRSGISIHTAIWDAGYSGRSQCLVVNNTGSRFQIKQDSRILQMVFLYLDSNVQEGYSGIYQHETTG
;
A
#
# COMPACT_ATOMS: atom_id res chain seq x y z
N ARG A 1 0.21 8.19 -6.03
CA ARG A 1 -0.86 8.25 -7.04
C ARG A 1 -2.21 8.63 -6.45
N GLN A 2 -2.61 7.99 -5.35
CA GLN A 2 -3.91 8.24 -4.74
C GLN A 2 -3.88 7.96 -3.25
N ILE A 3 -4.60 8.77 -2.49
CA ILE A 3 -4.82 8.56 -1.05
C ILE A 3 -6.32 8.52 -0.82
N GLU A 4 -6.78 7.55 -0.04
CA GLU A 4 -8.20 7.31 0.21
C GLU A 4 -8.48 7.19 1.71
N VAL A 5 -9.66 7.62 2.10
CA VAL A 5 -10.18 7.52 3.48
C VAL A 5 -11.17 6.38 3.53
N PHE A 6 -11.13 5.58 4.58
CA PHE A 6 -12.09 4.49 4.78
C PHE A 6 -13.45 5.03 5.22
N LYS A 7 -14.54 4.55 4.63
CA LYS A 7 -15.89 5.06 4.86
C LYS A 7 -16.87 4.06 5.44
N THR A 8 -16.71 2.78 5.12
CA THR A 8 -17.67 1.74 5.54
C THR A 8 -16.93 0.60 6.22
N PRO A 9 -17.65 -0.24 6.99
CA PRO A 9 -17.07 -1.41 7.62
C PRO A 9 -16.56 -2.42 6.60
N ALA A 10 -15.53 -3.18 6.99
CA ALA A 10 -15.02 -4.30 6.24
C ALA A 10 -15.36 -5.62 6.93
N ARG A 11 -15.34 -6.71 6.19
CA ARG A 11 -15.58 -8.05 6.71
C ARG A 11 -14.65 -9.04 6.02
N ILE A 12 -14.01 -9.89 6.83
CA ILE A 12 -13.20 -11.01 6.36
C ILE A 12 -13.81 -12.29 6.91
N GLY A 13 -14.18 -13.20 6.03
CA GLY A 13 -14.67 -14.52 6.41
C GLY A 13 -13.60 -15.58 6.36
N THR A 14 -13.98 -16.82 6.60
CA THR A 14 -13.07 -17.97 6.49
C THR A 14 -12.63 -18.18 5.05
N ASP A 15 -13.53 -17.99 4.10
CA ASP A 15 -13.26 -18.10 2.68
C ASP A 15 -13.20 -16.72 2.03
N ASN A 16 -12.40 -16.60 0.97
CA ASN A 16 -12.23 -15.33 0.26
C ASN A 16 -13.54 -14.81 -0.35
N VAL A 17 -14.49 -15.68 -0.67
CA VAL A 17 -15.81 -15.29 -1.19
C VAL A 17 -16.61 -14.46 -0.19
N ASP A 18 -16.32 -14.59 1.10
CA ASP A 18 -16.99 -13.83 2.16
C ASP A 18 -16.35 -12.47 2.43
N ARG A 19 -15.34 -12.12 1.65
CA ARG A 19 -14.61 -10.87 1.79
C ARG A 19 -15.47 -9.69 1.37
N GLN A 20 -15.57 -8.70 2.26
CA GLN A 20 -16.13 -7.38 1.95
C GLN A 20 -15.11 -6.31 2.32
N LEU A 21 -14.53 -5.66 1.31
CA LEU A 21 -13.63 -4.53 1.51
C LEU A 21 -14.45 -3.26 1.79
N PRO A 22 -13.91 -2.32 2.57
CA PRO A 22 -14.62 -1.08 2.85
C PRO A 22 -14.71 -0.20 1.62
N ASP A 23 -15.77 0.60 1.53
CA ASP A 23 -15.80 1.72 0.60
C ASP A 23 -14.82 2.79 1.06
N THR A 24 -14.25 3.50 0.10
CA THR A 24 -13.29 4.55 0.34
C THR A 24 -13.68 5.82 -0.40
N GLU A 25 -13.12 6.94 0.05
CA GLU A 25 -13.29 8.23 -0.60
C GLU A 25 -11.91 8.83 -0.88
N THR A 26 -11.72 9.30 -2.11
CA THR A 26 -10.45 9.90 -2.53
C THR A 26 -10.21 11.22 -1.82
N LEU A 27 -9.01 11.37 -1.25
CA LEU A 27 -8.50 12.61 -0.70
C LEU A 27 -7.75 13.36 -1.80
N PHE A 28 -7.92 14.67 -1.87
CA PHE A 28 -7.25 15.50 -2.87
C PHE A 28 -6.20 16.39 -2.22
N PRO A 29 -5.07 16.61 -2.90
CA PRO A 29 -4.05 17.53 -2.39
C PRO A 29 -4.52 18.98 -2.51
N ASP A 30 -3.86 19.86 -1.75
CA ASP A 30 -4.06 21.31 -1.87
C ASP A 30 -3.42 21.86 -3.16
N THR A 31 -3.50 23.18 -3.34
CA THR A 31 -2.97 23.84 -4.54
C THR A 31 -1.45 23.73 -4.68
N ASP A 32 -0.74 23.47 -3.59
CA ASP A 32 0.71 23.27 -3.58
C ASP A 32 1.11 21.80 -3.74
N GLY A 33 0.13 20.92 -3.85
CA GLY A 33 0.33 19.48 -4.05
C GLY A 33 0.52 18.70 -2.75
N TYR A 34 0.16 19.25 -1.60
CA TYR A 34 0.23 18.55 -0.32
C TYR A 34 -1.10 17.93 0.08
N TYR A 35 -1.03 16.68 0.51
CA TYR A 35 -2.14 16.03 1.22
C TYR A 35 -2.02 16.33 2.71
N GLY A 36 -3.13 16.65 3.35
CA GLY A 36 -3.22 16.79 4.80
C GLY A 36 -3.82 15.53 5.41
N LEU A 37 -3.05 14.81 6.19
CA LEU A 37 -3.49 13.57 6.83
C LEU A 37 -3.72 13.83 8.32
N ASP A 38 -4.97 13.82 8.73
CA ASP A 38 -5.33 13.86 10.14
C ASP A 38 -4.98 12.51 10.81
N THR A 39 -5.07 12.45 12.14
CA THR A 39 -4.84 11.21 12.90
C THR A 39 -5.69 10.08 12.34
N GLY A 40 -5.08 8.92 12.09
CA GLY A 40 -5.78 7.73 11.64
C GLY A 40 -5.21 7.12 10.36
N PRO A 41 -5.92 6.12 9.82
CA PRO A 41 -5.44 5.32 8.70
C PRO A 41 -5.89 5.86 7.34
N TYR A 42 -5.06 5.63 6.33
CA TYR A 42 -5.32 5.97 4.93
C TYR A 42 -4.87 4.83 4.03
N LEU A 43 -5.67 4.54 3.01
CA LEU A 43 -5.28 3.61 1.96
C LEU A 43 -4.55 4.38 0.87
N VAL A 44 -3.33 3.98 0.57
CA VAL A 44 -2.47 4.69 -0.39
C VAL A 44 -2.13 3.78 -1.55
N THR A 45 -2.44 4.25 -2.76
CA THR A 45 -2.01 3.58 -3.99
C THR A 45 -0.67 4.16 -4.42
N LEU A 46 0.31 3.29 -4.57
CA LEU A 46 1.67 3.67 -4.96
C LEU A 46 1.74 4.09 -6.42
N ASN A 47 2.77 4.86 -6.78
CA ASN A 47 2.96 5.32 -8.15
C ASN A 47 3.45 4.19 -9.06
N GLU A 48 4.33 3.35 -8.55
CA GLU A 48 5.03 2.35 -9.33
C GLU A 48 4.20 1.10 -9.57
N ILE A 49 4.26 0.59 -10.78
CA ILE A 49 3.84 -0.78 -11.11
C ILE A 49 5.06 -1.66 -10.89
N VAL A 50 4.89 -2.73 -10.11
CA VAL A 50 5.96 -3.69 -9.86
C VAL A 50 5.65 -5.02 -10.51
N ASN A 51 6.68 -5.71 -10.93
CA ASN A 51 6.61 -7.06 -11.50
C ASN A 51 7.59 -7.92 -10.74
N ILE A 52 7.07 -8.81 -9.89
CA ILE A 52 7.89 -9.67 -9.05
C ILE A 52 8.16 -10.99 -9.80
N PRO A 53 9.43 -11.30 -10.11
CA PRO A 53 9.75 -12.56 -10.78
C PRO A 53 9.48 -13.76 -9.87
N ASN A 54 9.45 -14.95 -10.45
CA ASN A 54 9.09 -16.18 -9.72
C ASN A 54 10.14 -16.65 -8.73
N ASN A 55 11.32 -16.05 -8.70
CA ASN A 55 12.40 -16.39 -7.78
C ASN A 55 12.61 -15.37 -6.65
N LEU A 56 11.74 -14.35 -6.55
CA LEU A 56 11.83 -13.31 -5.54
C LEU A 56 10.52 -13.14 -4.81
N MET A 57 10.62 -12.62 -3.61
CA MET A 57 9.54 -11.98 -2.87
C MET A 57 10.01 -10.62 -2.39
N ALA A 58 9.11 -9.77 -1.96
CA ALA A 58 9.48 -8.48 -1.45
C ALA A 58 8.65 -8.10 -0.21
N LEU A 59 9.26 -7.29 0.62
CA LEU A 59 8.60 -6.60 1.72
C LEU A 59 9.10 -5.16 1.79
N ALA A 60 8.40 -4.30 2.51
CA ALA A 60 8.76 -2.90 2.57
C ALA A 60 8.73 -2.36 3.99
N ARG A 61 9.48 -1.28 4.19
CA ARG A 61 9.53 -0.51 5.42
C ARG A 61 9.38 0.97 5.08
N PRO A 62 8.84 1.78 6.00
CA PRO A 62 8.77 3.21 5.80
C PRO A 62 10.17 3.83 5.75
N ARG A 63 10.28 4.96 5.07
CA ARG A 63 11.48 5.78 5.18
C ARG A 63 11.63 6.28 6.62
N SER A 64 12.89 6.47 7.04
CA SER A 64 13.19 6.92 8.40
C SER A 64 12.56 8.27 8.76
N SER A 65 12.39 9.17 7.79
CA SER A 65 11.74 10.47 8.01
C SER A 65 10.27 10.34 8.37
N LEU A 66 9.56 9.38 7.77
CA LEU A 66 8.15 9.11 8.12
C LEU A 66 8.06 8.48 9.51
N LEU A 67 8.88 7.50 9.80
CA LEU A 67 8.95 6.87 11.11
C LEU A 67 9.18 7.92 12.20
N ARG A 68 10.12 8.83 11.98
CA ARG A 68 10.45 9.92 12.93
C ARG A 68 9.38 10.99 13.03
N SER A 69 8.45 11.02 12.09
CA SER A 69 7.28 11.91 12.10
C SER A 69 6.05 11.27 12.74
N GLY A 70 6.17 10.05 13.27
CA GLY A 70 5.06 9.32 13.86
C GLY A 70 4.14 8.67 12.85
N ILE A 71 4.61 8.47 11.62
CA ILE A 71 3.85 7.86 10.53
C ILE A 71 4.31 6.43 10.34
N SER A 72 3.37 5.50 10.43
CA SER A 72 3.64 4.09 10.13
C SER A 72 3.10 3.71 8.75
N ILE A 73 3.77 2.76 8.11
CA ILE A 73 3.33 2.17 6.83
C ILE A 73 3.27 0.67 7.01
N HIS A 74 2.14 0.09 6.62
CA HIS A 74 1.93 -1.34 6.68
C HIS A 74 1.65 -1.85 5.27
N THR A 75 2.35 -2.91 4.88
CA THR A 75 2.18 -3.56 3.58
C THR A 75 1.93 -5.05 3.78
N ALA A 76 1.24 -5.65 2.82
CA ALA A 76 1.31 -7.09 2.64
C ALA A 76 2.67 -7.45 2.02
N ILE A 77 2.95 -8.72 1.92
CA ILE A 77 4.11 -9.24 1.20
C ILE A 77 3.81 -9.19 -0.30
N TRP A 78 4.80 -8.81 -1.09
CA TRP A 78 4.74 -8.97 -2.54
C TRP A 78 5.17 -10.38 -2.88
N ASP A 79 4.20 -11.18 -3.29
CA ASP A 79 4.42 -12.59 -3.65
C ASP A 79 5.15 -12.73 -4.98
N ALA A 80 5.87 -13.83 -5.13
CA ALA A 80 6.48 -14.19 -6.41
C ALA A 80 5.40 -14.26 -7.50
N GLY A 81 5.67 -13.64 -8.64
CA GLY A 81 4.75 -13.58 -9.76
C GLY A 81 3.70 -12.48 -9.71
N TYR A 82 3.64 -11.70 -8.63
CA TYR A 82 2.73 -10.55 -8.57
C TYR A 82 3.13 -9.47 -9.57
N SER A 83 2.14 -8.88 -10.21
CA SER A 83 2.31 -7.71 -11.08
C SER A 83 1.15 -6.74 -10.84
N GLY A 84 1.46 -5.48 -10.57
CA GLY A 84 0.42 -4.47 -10.34
C GLY A 84 0.96 -3.22 -9.67
N ARG A 85 0.05 -2.27 -9.47
CA ARG A 85 0.29 -1.06 -8.69
C ARG A 85 -0.31 -1.27 -7.30
N SER A 86 0.57 -1.48 -6.34
CA SER A 86 0.19 -1.93 -5.00
C SER A 86 -0.43 -0.83 -4.15
N GLN A 87 -1.17 -1.25 -3.15
CA GLN A 87 -1.68 -0.39 -2.10
C GLN A 87 -0.99 -0.69 -0.78
N CYS A 88 -0.87 0.33 0.06
CA CYS A 88 -0.36 0.19 1.42
C CYS A 88 -1.24 0.98 2.39
N LEU A 89 -1.13 0.66 3.67
CA LEU A 89 -1.79 1.37 4.73
C LEU A 89 -0.81 2.38 5.34
N VAL A 90 -1.18 3.65 5.34
CA VAL A 90 -0.42 4.72 5.99
C VAL A 90 -1.21 5.21 7.17
N VAL A 91 -0.59 5.25 8.35
CA VAL A 91 -1.26 5.65 9.59
C VAL A 91 -0.54 6.85 10.21
N ASN A 92 -1.27 7.93 10.41
CA ASN A 92 -0.81 9.03 11.23
C ASN A 92 -1.12 8.70 12.70
N ASN A 93 -0.06 8.39 13.47
CA ASN A 93 -0.17 8.01 14.88
C ASN A 93 -0.03 9.22 15.82
N THR A 94 0.03 10.43 15.29
CA THR A 94 0.19 11.65 16.08
C THR A 94 -1.15 12.36 16.28
N GLY A 95 -1.20 13.28 17.23
CA GLY A 95 -2.36 14.14 17.41
C GLY A 95 -2.38 15.36 16.50
N SER A 96 -1.46 15.45 15.54
CA SER A 96 -1.32 16.60 14.65
C SER A 96 -1.47 16.17 13.20
N ARG A 97 -1.85 17.13 12.35
CA ARG A 97 -1.94 16.87 10.91
C ARG A 97 -0.54 16.69 10.31
N PHE A 98 -0.38 15.65 9.53
CA PHE A 98 0.83 15.39 8.75
C PHE A 98 0.61 15.80 7.29
N GLN A 99 1.54 16.56 6.74
CA GLN A 99 1.48 16.97 5.34
C GLN A 99 2.50 16.21 4.51
N ILE A 100 2.02 15.62 3.42
CA ILE A 100 2.88 14.89 2.49
C ILE A 100 2.60 15.36 1.07
N LYS A 101 3.66 15.72 0.36
CA LYS A 101 3.53 16.17 -1.02
C LYS A 101 3.33 15.01 -1.98
N GLN A 102 2.58 15.24 -3.04
CA GLN A 102 2.46 14.30 -4.15
C GLN A 102 3.84 13.81 -4.60
N ASP A 103 3.92 12.55 -4.96
CA ASP A 103 5.14 11.89 -5.47
C ASP A 103 6.32 11.83 -4.47
N SER A 104 6.06 12.12 -3.19
CA SER A 104 7.06 11.88 -2.15
C SER A 104 7.39 10.40 -2.03
N ARG A 105 8.67 10.11 -1.82
CA ARG A 105 9.12 8.75 -1.53
C ARG A 105 8.74 8.39 -0.10
N ILE A 106 7.98 7.31 0.08
CA ILE A 106 7.41 6.95 1.39
C ILE A 106 7.95 5.66 1.97
N LEU A 107 8.33 4.71 1.13
CA LEU A 107 8.80 3.41 1.58
C LEU A 107 9.99 2.93 0.77
N GLN A 108 10.68 1.96 1.31
CA GLN A 108 11.74 1.25 0.63
C GLN A 108 11.40 -0.25 0.58
N MET A 109 11.60 -0.84 -0.58
CA MET A 109 11.37 -2.27 -0.81
C MET A 109 12.64 -3.05 -0.63
N VAL A 110 12.52 -4.21 0.00
CA VAL A 110 13.59 -5.19 0.16
C VAL A 110 13.18 -6.45 -0.59
N PHE A 111 14.06 -6.94 -1.45
CA PHE A 111 13.84 -8.15 -2.23
C PHE A 111 14.62 -9.30 -1.62
N LEU A 112 13.96 -10.45 -1.54
CA LEU A 112 14.54 -11.67 -1.00
C LEU A 112 14.46 -12.77 -2.04
N TYR A 113 15.57 -13.48 -2.26
CA TYR A 113 15.57 -14.64 -3.12
C TYR A 113 14.86 -15.80 -2.45
N LEU A 114 14.07 -16.52 -3.24
CA LEU A 114 13.48 -17.79 -2.83
C LEU A 114 14.49 -18.93 -3.10
N ASP A 115 14.41 -20.01 -2.31
CA ASP A 115 15.30 -21.16 -2.48
C ASP A 115 15.07 -21.87 -3.82
N SER A 116 13.85 -21.74 -4.37
CA SER A 116 13.48 -22.27 -5.67
C SER A 116 12.43 -21.39 -6.31
N ASN A 117 12.36 -21.43 -7.66
CA ASN A 117 11.31 -20.71 -8.38
C ASN A 117 9.94 -21.27 -8.04
N VAL A 118 8.96 -20.37 -7.91
CA VAL A 118 7.56 -20.75 -7.81
C VAL A 118 7.09 -21.16 -9.20
N GLN A 119 6.52 -22.37 -9.32
CA GLN A 119 6.03 -22.89 -10.61
C GLN A 119 4.77 -22.16 -11.05
N GLU A 120 3.87 -21.86 -10.08
CA GLU A 120 2.69 -21.09 -10.30
C GLU A 120 2.79 -19.86 -9.40
N GLY A 121 3.00 -18.70 -10.02
CA GLY A 121 3.11 -17.43 -9.33
C GLY A 121 1.77 -16.94 -8.79
N TYR A 122 1.80 -15.75 -8.18
CA TYR A 122 0.62 -15.11 -7.62
C TYR A 122 -0.50 -14.98 -8.66
N SER A 123 -1.72 -15.40 -8.27
CA SER A 123 -2.92 -15.36 -9.11
C SER A 123 -4.17 -14.84 -8.38
N GLY A 124 -3.97 -14.16 -7.25
CA GLY A 124 -5.07 -13.61 -6.45
C GLY A 124 -5.76 -12.41 -7.10
N ILE A 125 -6.77 -11.87 -6.43
CA ILE A 125 -7.62 -10.78 -6.96
C ILE A 125 -6.87 -9.47 -7.18
N TYR A 126 -5.71 -9.29 -6.54
CA TYR A 126 -4.90 -8.09 -6.68
C TYR A 126 -3.89 -8.15 -7.83
N GLN A 127 -3.87 -9.26 -8.57
CA GLN A 127 -3.01 -9.38 -9.75
C GLN A 127 -3.43 -8.33 -10.79
N HIS A 128 -2.44 -7.61 -11.31
CA HIS A 128 -2.62 -6.51 -12.28
C HIS A 128 -3.51 -5.37 -11.78
N GLU A 129 -3.62 -5.21 -10.45
CA GLU A 129 -4.42 -4.14 -9.87
C GLU A 129 -3.90 -2.75 -10.23
N THR A 130 -4.82 -1.83 -10.41
CA THR A 130 -4.55 -0.39 -10.63
C THR A 130 -3.51 -0.08 -11.71
N THR A 131 -3.40 -0.91 -12.74
CA THR A 131 -2.46 -0.73 -13.85
C THR A 131 -2.98 0.21 -14.95
N GLY A 132 -4.26 0.52 -14.92
CA GLY A 132 -4.91 1.44 -15.84
C GLY A 132 -4.59 2.92 -15.62
#